data_2546e24deb39808ce05c5281e36038ec
#
_entry.id   2546e24deb39808ce05c5281e36038ec
#
_cell.length_a   1.000
_cell.length_b   1.000
_cell.length_c   1.000
_cell.angle_alpha   90.00
_cell.angle_beta   90.00
_cell.angle_gamma   90.00
#
_symmetry.space_group_name_H-M   'P 1'
#
loop_
_entity.id
_entity.type
_entity.pdbx_description
1 polymer ?
#
loop_
_entity_poly.entity_id
_entity_poly.type
_entity_poly.pdbx_seq_one_letter_code
_entity_poly.pdbx_strand_id
1 'polypeptide(L)'
;MKRLIALALVFAALVSAVAAQTSASFTGKWEGTFTRQRPDGTEDTNKVVFDLTQRGKELTGSAGPADQQWKIEKGAVTAGKATFEVQQPNGPLFKFALTIVKGRLQGDMTGERDGVVRGRAKVDAAKAAKAK
;
A
#
# COMPACT_ATOMS: atom_id res chain seq x y z
N MET A 1 10.08 3.91 -49.90
CA MET A 1 10.38 5.01 -49.04
C MET A 1 9.18 5.46 -48.22
N LYS A 2 8.06 5.66 -48.86
CA LYS A 2 6.83 6.08 -48.13
C LYS A 2 6.35 5.04 -47.15
N ARG A 3 6.66 3.77 -47.40
CA ARG A 3 6.23 2.68 -46.52
C ARG A 3 6.97 2.67 -45.19
N LEU A 4 8.19 3.16 -45.16
CA LEU A 4 8.96 3.20 -43.93
C LEU A 4 8.47 4.22 -42.96
N ILE A 5 7.91 5.32 -43.47
CA ILE A 5 7.35 6.37 -42.59
C ILE A 5 6.12 5.88 -41.89
N ALA A 6 5.27 5.12 -42.56
CA ALA A 6 4.07 4.57 -41.95
C ALA A 6 4.40 3.61 -40.82
N LEU A 7 5.46 2.83 -40.98
CA LEU A 7 5.86 1.88 -39.96
C LEU A 7 6.30 2.58 -38.68
N ALA A 8 7.02 3.69 -38.82
CA ALA A 8 7.47 4.43 -37.65
C ALA A 8 6.33 4.99 -36.82
N LEU A 9 5.26 5.43 -37.49
CA LEU A 9 4.10 5.98 -36.79
C LEU A 9 3.38 4.93 -35.96
N VAL A 10 3.28 3.71 -36.48
CA VAL A 10 2.61 2.64 -35.76
C VAL A 10 3.40 2.28 -34.49
N PHE A 11 4.70 2.29 -34.59
CA PHE A 11 5.56 1.96 -33.46
C PHE A 11 5.40 3.00 -32.33
N ALA A 12 5.31 4.26 -32.68
CA ALA A 12 5.13 5.31 -31.68
C ALA A 12 3.81 5.17 -30.93
N ALA A 13 2.77 4.77 -31.63
CA ALA A 13 1.47 4.59 -30.98
C ALA A 13 1.50 3.48 -29.93
N LEU A 14 2.21 2.41 -30.21
CA LEU A 14 2.32 1.31 -29.25
C LEU A 14 3.03 1.71 -27.97
N VAL A 15 4.09 2.52 -28.09
CA VAL A 15 4.81 2.98 -26.91
C VAL A 15 3.89 3.82 -26.01
N SER A 16 3.07 4.67 -26.60
CA SER A 16 2.15 5.49 -25.81
C SER A 16 1.13 4.65 -25.08
N ALA A 17 0.63 3.59 -25.69
CA ALA A 17 -0.35 2.74 -25.06
C ALA A 17 0.22 2.03 -23.84
N VAL A 18 1.46 1.58 -23.92
CA VAL A 18 2.13 0.91 -22.79
C VAL A 18 2.30 1.87 -21.62
N ALA A 19 2.69 3.10 -21.88
CA ALA A 19 2.90 4.08 -20.83
C ALA A 19 1.61 4.40 -20.07
N ALA A 20 0.48 4.34 -20.75
CA ALA A 20 -0.81 4.68 -20.13
C ALA A 20 -1.30 3.63 -19.14
N GLN A 21 -0.67 2.45 -19.09
CA GLN A 21 -1.17 1.35 -18.26
C GLN A 21 -0.48 1.21 -16.90
N THR A 22 0.43 2.12 -16.54
CA THR A 22 1.25 1.95 -15.35
C THR A 22 0.97 3.02 -14.30
N SER A 23 -0.28 3.20 -13.93
CA SER A 23 -0.61 4.38 -13.15
C SER A 23 -1.20 4.11 -11.76
N ALA A 24 -1.20 2.86 -11.30
CA ALA A 24 -1.72 2.62 -9.95
C ALA A 24 -0.81 3.28 -8.92
N SER A 25 -1.39 4.08 -8.05
CA SER A 25 -0.65 4.82 -7.04
C SER A 25 -1.22 4.52 -5.66
N PHE A 26 -0.33 4.46 -4.69
CA PHE A 26 -0.74 4.30 -3.30
C PHE A 26 -1.13 5.62 -2.65
N THR A 27 -0.95 6.74 -3.34
CA THR A 27 -1.29 8.05 -2.80
C THR A 27 -2.77 8.15 -2.50
N GLY A 28 -3.09 8.61 -1.30
CA GLY A 28 -4.47 8.83 -0.90
C GLY A 28 -4.72 8.38 0.51
N LYS A 29 -5.94 8.58 0.95
CA LYS A 29 -6.38 8.13 2.26
C LYS A 29 -7.16 6.83 2.09
N TRP A 30 -6.76 5.81 2.82
CA TRP A 30 -7.36 4.50 2.76
C TRP A 30 -7.95 4.16 4.10
N GLU A 31 -9.17 3.67 4.11
CA GLU A 31 -9.87 3.28 5.33
C GLU A 31 -10.33 1.84 5.23
N GLY A 32 -10.08 1.09 6.28
CA GLY A 32 -10.47 -0.31 6.26
C GLY A 32 -10.21 -0.97 7.58
N THR A 33 -9.84 -2.23 7.50
CA THR A 33 -9.65 -3.04 8.70
C THR A 33 -8.41 -3.89 8.58
N PHE A 34 -7.89 -4.27 9.74
CA PHE A 34 -6.97 -5.40 9.78
C PHE A 34 -7.55 -6.46 10.72
N THR A 35 -7.41 -7.71 10.30
CA THR A 35 -7.95 -8.85 11.04
C THR A 35 -6.79 -9.71 11.49
N ARG A 36 -6.68 -9.88 12.80
CA ARG A 36 -5.62 -10.65 13.42
C ARG A 36 -6.17 -11.95 13.94
N GLN A 37 -5.47 -13.05 13.64
CA GLN A 37 -5.81 -14.35 14.18
C GLN A 37 -5.00 -14.60 15.44
N ARG A 38 -5.68 -15.06 16.47
CA ARG A 38 -5.05 -15.43 17.72
C ARG A 38 -4.68 -16.92 17.72
N PRO A 39 -3.74 -17.32 18.57
CA PRO A 39 -3.38 -18.75 18.64
C PRO A 39 -4.55 -19.67 18.98
N ASP A 40 -5.56 -19.18 19.66
CA ASP A 40 -6.74 -19.99 20.01
C ASP A 40 -7.76 -20.11 18.90
N GLY A 41 -7.48 -19.52 17.73
CA GLY A 41 -8.38 -19.60 16.59
C GLY A 41 -9.38 -18.47 16.47
N THR A 42 -9.46 -17.61 17.47
CA THR A 42 -10.36 -16.45 17.37
C THR A 42 -9.73 -15.34 16.56
N GLU A 43 -10.57 -14.43 16.08
CA GLU A 43 -10.11 -13.30 15.26
C GLU A 43 -10.51 -11.98 15.90
N ASP A 44 -9.60 -11.01 15.76
CA ASP A 44 -9.87 -9.61 16.10
C ASP A 44 -9.84 -8.78 14.85
N THR A 45 -10.86 -7.95 14.66
CA THR A 45 -10.89 -7.02 13.55
C THR A 45 -10.89 -5.60 14.10
N ASN A 46 -9.96 -4.80 13.63
CA ASN A 46 -9.82 -3.41 14.08
C ASN A 46 -9.76 -2.49 12.86
N LYS A 47 -10.22 -1.27 13.05
CA LYS A 47 -10.18 -0.28 11.98
C LYS A 47 -8.79 0.30 11.84
N VAL A 48 -8.43 0.63 10.61
CA VAL A 48 -7.14 1.23 10.31
C VAL A 48 -7.31 2.27 9.21
N VAL A 49 -6.55 3.34 9.30
CA VAL A 49 -6.52 4.39 8.30
C VAL A 49 -5.08 4.57 7.85
N PHE A 50 -4.88 4.59 6.54
CA PHE A 50 -3.58 4.89 5.94
C PHE A 50 -3.71 6.18 5.16
N ASP A 51 -2.80 7.11 5.41
CA ASP A 51 -2.72 8.35 4.65
C ASP A 51 -1.36 8.35 3.99
N LEU A 52 -1.33 8.04 2.69
CA LEU A 52 -0.10 7.72 1.99
C LEU A 52 0.18 8.69 0.86
N THR A 53 1.46 8.97 0.63
CA THR A 53 1.93 9.75 -0.50
C THR A 53 3.07 9.00 -1.15
N GLN A 54 2.91 8.71 -2.43
CA GLN A 54 3.93 8.02 -3.22
C GLN A 54 4.62 9.00 -4.14
N ARG A 55 5.96 8.99 -4.10
CA ARG A 55 6.78 9.76 -5.02
C ARG A 55 7.80 8.83 -5.63
N GLY A 56 7.54 8.40 -6.88
CA GLY A 56 8.39 7.41 -7.50
C GLY A 56 8.34 6.11 -6.71
N LYS A 57 9.46 5.72 -6.15
CA LYS A 57 9.55 4.50 -5.34
C LYS A 57 9.51 4.77 -3.86
N GLU A 58 9.35 6.02 -3.45
CA GLU A 58 9.29 6.38 -2.04
C GLU A 58 7.86 6.49 -1.59
N LEU A 59 7.60 6.05 -0.37
CA LEU A 59 6.29 6.13 0.23
C LEU A 59 6.42 6.77 1.59
N THR A 60 5.60 7.80 1.83
CA THR A 60 5.56 8.50 3.11
C THR A 60 4.11 8.61 3.56
N GLY A 61 3.93 9.01 4.81
CA GLY A 61 2.59 9.22 5.34
C GLY A 61 2.45 8.67 6.73
N SER A 62 1.23 8.23 7.05
CA SER A 62 0.92 7.76 8.39
C SER A 62 -0.04 6.57 8.33
N ALA A 63 -0.12 5.85 9.44
CA ALA A 63 -1.02 4.70 9.58
C ALA A 63 -1.40 4.53 11.04
N GLY A 64 -2.60 4.00 11.26
CA GLY A 64 -3.10 3.73 12.59
C GLY A 64 -4.59 3.93 12.69
N PRO A 65 -5.14 3.89 13.91
CA PRO A 65 -6.53 4.25 14.11
C PRO A 65 -6.81 5.69 13.66
N ALA A 66 -8.05 5.98 13.32
CA ALA A 66 -8.38 7.30 12.77
C ALA A 66 -8.00 8.43 13.73
N ASP A 67 -8.06 8.18 15.02
CA ASP A 67 -7.77 9.20 16.03
C ASP A 67 -6.33 9.17 16.51
N GLN A 68 -5.50 8.28 15.97
CA GLN A 68 -4.09 8.21 16.38
C GLN A 68 -3.25 7.66 15.23
N GLN A 69 -2.57 8.56 14.54
CA GLN A 69 -1.75 8.21 13.39
C GLN A 69 -0.27 8.27 13.74
N TRP A 70 0.47 7.25 13.33
CA TRP A 70 1.91 7.22 13.48
C TRP A 70 2.56 7.35 12.11
N LYS A 71 3.67 8.05 12.07
CA LYS A 71 4.42 8.21 10.83
C LYS A 71 4.95 6.85 10.35
N ILE A 72 4.79 6.57 9.06
CA ILE A 72 5.39 5.38 8.50
C ILE A 72 6.88 5.62 8.23
N GLU A 73 7.68 4.56 8.28
CA GLU A 73 9.11 4.62 8.07
C GLU A 73 9.52 3.58 7.05
N LYS A 74 10.65 3.83 6.39
CA LYS A 74 11.20 2.90 5.41
C LYS A 74 10.20 2.55 4.31
N GLY A 75 9.40 3.53 3.92
CA GLY A 75 8.36 3.32 2.91
C GLY A 75 8.95 3.22 1.53
N ALA A 76 8.55 2.18 0.80
CA ALA A 76 9.02 1.95 -0.55
C ALA A 76 7.94 1.26 -1.37
N VAL A 77 7.96 1.52 -2.68
CA VAL A 77 7.08 0.84 -3.62
C VAL A 77 7.96 0.16 -4.66
N THR A 78 7.86 -1.16 -4.75
CA THR A 78 8.65 -1.94 -5.70
C THR A 78 7.76 -3.00 -6.33
N ALA A 79 7.73 -3.04 -7.65
CA ALA A 79 6.96 -4.04 -8.41
C ALA A 79 5.49 -4.11 -7.96
N GLY A 80 4.88 -2.96 -7.72
CA GLY A 80 3.47 -2.90 -7.34
C GLY A 80 3.18 -3.22 -5.89
N LYS A 81 4.21 -3.35 -5.06
CA LYS A 81 4.03 -3.66 -3.65
C LYS A 81 4.57 -2.51 -2.80
N ALA A 82 3.76 -2.05 -1.85
CA ALA A 82 4.16 -1.05 -0.90
C ALA A 82 4.59 -1.73 0.40
N THR A 83 5.78 -1.38 0.88
CA THR A 83 6.26 -1.88 2.17
C THR A 83 6.63 -0.70 3.05
N PHE A 84 6.34 -0.81 4.32
CA PHE A 84 6.72 0.22 5.29
C PHE A 84 6.61 -0.33 6.69
N GLU A 85 7.12 0.47 7.64
CA GLU A 85 7.13 0.11 9.05
C GLU A 85 6.48 1.21 9.86
N VAL A 86 5.85 0.82 10.97
CA VAL A 86 5.30 1.74 11.94
C VAL A 86 5.79 1.32 13.31
N GLN A 87 6.55 2.20 13.97
CA GLN A 87 7.04 1.95 15.31
C GLN A 87 6.17 2.71 16.30
N GLN A 88 5.47 1.98 17.14
CA GLN A 88 4.69 2.61 18.21
C GLN A 88 5.61 2.95 19.38
N PRO A 89 5.37 4.08 20.03
CA PRO A 89 6.14 4.39 21.24
C PRO A 89 5.92 3.31 22.30
N ASN A 90 6.98 2.73 22.78
CA ASN A 90 6.92 1.67 23.81
C ASN A 90 6.08 0.48 23.38
N GLY A 91 5.93 0.25 22.09
CA GLY A 91 5.10 -0.81 21.57
C GLY A 91 5.80 -1.62 20.49
N PRO A 92 5.04 -2.47 19.82
CA PRO A 92 5.63 -3.30 18.79
C PRO A 92 5.95 -2.51 17.54
N LEU A 93 6.82 -3.09 16.72
CA LEU A 93 7.10 -2.60 15.39
C LEU A 93 6.18 -3.33 14.41
N PHE A 94 5.40 -2.58 13.65
CA PHE A 94 4.54 -3.17 12.65
C PHE A 94 5.17 -3.05 11.27
N LYS A 95 5.16 -4.14 10.53
CA LYS A 95 5.64 -4.15 9.16
C LYS A 95 4.49 -4.50 8.24
N PHE A 96 4.36 -3.72 7.18
CA PHE A 96 3.27 -3.85 6.22
C PHE A 96 3.81 -4.19 4.84
N ALA A 97 3.10 -5.07 4.13
CA ALA A 97 3.37 -5.37 2.74
C ALA A 97 2.02 -5.40 2.03
N LEU A 98 1.74 -4.37 1.25
CA LEU A 98 0.42 -4.15 0.69
C LEU A 98 0.46 -3.99 -0.82
N THR A 99 -0.61 -4.42 -1.48
CA THR A 99 -0.78 -4.24 -2.92
C THR A 99 -2.16 -3.66 -3.17
N ILE A 100 -2.34 -3.12 -4.37
CA ILE A 100 -3.66 -2.63 -4.78
C ILE A 100 -4.28 -3.69 -5.68
N VAL A 101 -5.41 -4.23 -5.26
CA VAL A 101 -6.14 -5.25 -6.00
C VAL A 101 -7.55 -4.75 -6.24
N LYS A 102 -7.89 -4.55 -7.50
CA LYS A 102 -9.23 -4.06 -7.88
C LYS A 102 -9.61 -2.80 -7.13
N GLY A 103 -8.67 -1.89 -6.99
CA GLY A 103 -8.90 -0.62 -6.32
C GLY A 103 -8.89 -0.66 -4.80
N ARG A 104 -8.60 -1.79 -4.20
CA ARG A 104 -8.52 -1.93 -2.75
C ARG A 104 -7.08 -2.19 -2.32
N LEU A 105 -6.75 -1.69 -1.15
CA LEU A 105 -5.42 -1.87 -0.56
C LEU A 105 -5.47 -3.11 0.32
N GLN A 106 -4.71 -4.14 -0.06
CA GLN A 106 -4.76 -5.43 0.61
C GLN A 106 -3.36 -5.97 0.85
N GLY A 107 -3.21 -6.75 1.90
CA GLY A 107 -1.94 -7.38 2.16
C GLY A 107 -1.82 -7.86 3.58
N ASP A 108 -0.57 -7.92 4.04
CA ASP A 108 -0.24 -8.50 5.33
C ASP A 108 0.46 -7.49 6.22
N MET A 109 0.24 -7.65 7.51
CA MET A 109 0.90 -6.89 8.55
C MET A 109 1.46 -7.86 9.56
N THR A 110 2.68 -7.63 10.01
CA THR A 110 3.27 -8.38 11.12
C THR A 110 3.61 -7.43 12.24
N GLY A 111 3.47 -7.89 13.48
CA GLY A 111 3.90 -7.16 14.65
C GLY A 111 5.11 -7.85 15.26
N GLU A 112 6.15 -7.08 15.54
CA GLU A 112 7.39 -7.59 16.10
C GLU A 112 7.70 -6.90 17.40
N ARG A 113 8.27 -7.66 18.32
CA ARG A 113 8.81 -7.12 19.56
C ARG A 113 10.16 -7.79 19.81
N ASP A 114 11.19 -6.97 19.99
CA ASP A 114 12.56 -7.45 20.19
C ASP A 114 13.02 -8.34 19.04
N GLY A 115 12.64 -7.99 17.81
CA GLY A 115 13.05 -8.72 16.63
C GLY A 115 12.30 -10.02 16.38
N VAL A 116 11.30 -10.34 17.19
CA VAL A 116 10.54 -11.58 17.07
C VAL A 116 9.11 -11.26 16.64
N VAL A 117 8.65 -11.93 15.60
CA VAL A 117 7.27 -11.75 15.12
C VAL A 117 6.32 -12.34 16.16
N ARG A 118 5.44 -11.48 16.68
CA ARG A 118 4.47 -11.88 17.71
C ARG A 118 3.06 -12.02 17.18
N GLY A 119 2.78 -11.47 16.01
CA GLY A 119 1.46 -11.57 15.45
C GLY A 119 1.43 -11.21 13.99
N ARG A 120 0.37 -11.65 13.33
CA ARG A 120 0.13 -11.39 11.91
C ARG A 120 -1.30 -10.99 11.72
N ALA A 121 -1.54 -10.15 10.70
CA ALA A 121 -2.90 -9.71 10.40
C ALA A 121 -3.05 -9.52 8.90
N LYS A 122 -4.28 -9.58 8.45
CA LYS A 122 -4.64 -9.26 7.07
C LYS A 122 -5.21 -7.87 7.01
N VAL A 123 -4.81 -7.12 6.00
CA VAL A 123 -5.26 -5.74 5.81
C VAL A 123 -6.15 -5.67 4.58
N ASP A 124 -7.26 -4.96 4.71
CA ASP A 124 -8.18 -4.72 3.60
C ASP A 124 -8.77 -3.34 3.76
N ALA A 125 -8.41 -2.43 2.85
CA ALA A 125 -8.85 -1.05 2.94
C ALA A 125 -9.29 -0.54 1.57
N ALA A 126 -10.19 0.42 1.58
CA ALA A 126 -10.66 1.07 0.37
C ALA A 126 -10.31 2.54 0.43
N LYS A 127 -10.19 3.18 -0.74
CA LYS A 127 -9.95 4.61 -0.77
C LYS A 127 -11.12 5.32 -0.12
N ALA A 128 -10.79 6.23 0.79
CA ALA A 128 -11.81 7.00 1.47
C ALA A 128 -12.50 7.92 0.47
N ALA A 129 -13.79 8.14 0.68
CA ALA A 129 -14.52 9.08 -0.13
C ALA A 129 -13.90 10.46 0.05
N LYS A 130 -13.83 11.21 -1.06
CA LYS A 130 -13.26 12.55 -0.96
C LYS A 130 -14.16 13.42 -0.12
N ALA A 131 -13.54 14.17 0.79
CA ALA A 131 -14.26 15.17 1.53
C ALA A 131 -14.69 16.28 0.58
N LYS A 132 -15.83 16.84 0.80
CA LYS A 132 -16.38 17.86 -0.10
C LYS A 132 -15.80 19.21 0.16
#